data_b6c9c437b0360b9768bbb09b52786651
#
_entry.id   b6c9c437b0360b9768bbb09b52786651
#
_cell.length_a   1.000
_cell.length_b   1.000
_cell.length_c   1.000
_cell.angle_alpha   90.00
_cell.angle_beta   90.00
_cell.angle_gamma   90.00
#
_symmetry.space_group_name_H-M   'P 1'
#
loop_
_entity.id
_entity.type
_entity.pdbx_description
1 polymer ?
#
loop_
_entity_poly.entity_id
_entity_poly.type
_entity_poly.pdbx_seq_one_letter_code
_entity_poly.pdbx_strand_id
1 'polypeptide(L)'
;MTLTDDATTRAQQLIQFIRDEIPLAHTMDLQLGECSDDILSLLAPLAPNVNDKGCAFGGSLVSLMTLSGWALVELALRRLGHDCDVFVAESTVRYLSPLWQDFRSEARLSADAD
;
A
#
# COMPACT_ATOMS: atom_id res chain seq x y z
N MET A 1 6.45 21.94 13.37
CA MET A 1 6.00 20.78 12.61
C MET A 1 4.61 20.39 13.08
N THR A 2 3.71 20.16 12.15
CA THR A 2 2.34 19.78 12.45
C THR A 2 2.22 18.26 12.62
N LEU A 3 1.11 17.79 13.21
CA LEU A 3 0.82 16.36 13.30
C LEU A 3 0.72 15.72 11.90
N THR A 4 0.21 16.48 10.92
CA THR A 4 0.11 16.01 9.54
C THR A 4 1.49 15.75 8.96
N ASP A 5 2.45 16.63 9.20
CA ASP A 5 3.82 16.46 8.71
C ASP A 5 4.46 15.22 9.34
N ASP A 6 4.25 15.00 10.64
CA ASP A 6 4.78 13.82 11.32
C ASP A 6 4.16 12.54 10.77
N ALA A 7 2.85 12.53 10.53
CA ALA A 7 2.16 11.37 9.97
C ALA A 7 2.67 11.06 8.56
N THR A 8 2.83 12.09 7.73
CA THR A 8 3.35 11.92 6.37
C THR A 8 4.78 11.41 6.41
N THR A 9 5.63 11.95 7.30
CA THR A 9 7.00 11.51 7.43
C THR A 9 7.08 10.04 7.84
N ARG A 10 6.26 9.61 8.81
CA ARG A 10 6.22 8.21 9.22
C ARG A 10 5.79 7.30 8.07
N ALA A 11 4.80 7.72 7.31
CA ALA A 11 4.33 6.96 6.15
C ALA A 11 5.45 6.84 5.10
N GLN A 12 6.14 7.92 4.80
CA GLN A 12 7.24 7.92 3.85
C GLN A 12 8.38 6.99 4.30
N GLN A 13 8.71 7.01 5.59
CA GLN A 13 9.73 6.13 6.15
C GLN A 13 9.32 4.67 6.05
N LEU A 14 8.05 4.36 6.31
CA LEU A 14 7.55 3.00 6.19
C LEU A 14 7.59 2.51 4.76
N ILE A 15 7.17 3.34 3.80
CA ILE A 15 7.19 2.96 2.40
C ILE A 15 8.62 2.77 1.90
N GLN A 16 9.56 3.60 2.35
CA GLN A 16 10.96 3.40 2.01
C GLN A 16 11.50 2.09 2.58
N PHE A 17 11.13 1.76 3.82
CA PHE A 17 11.47 0.48 4.44
C PHE A 17 10.92 -0.69 3.62
N ILE A 18 9.66 -0.60 3.18
CA ILE A 18 9.04 -1.64 2.35
C ILE A 18 9.82 -1.82 1.06
N ARG A 19 10.19 -0.73 0.39
CA ARG A 19 10.97 -0.79 -0.86
C ARG A 19 12.35 -1.41 -0.62
N ASP A 20 12.98 -1.10 0.50
CA ASP A 20 14.32 -1.60 0.81
C ASP A 20 14.31 -3.08 1.20
N GLU A 21 13.29 -3.53 1.92
CA GLU A 21 13.28 -4.86 2.52
C GLU A 21 12.48 -5.89 1.72
N ILE A 22 11.57 -5.44 0.84
CA ILE A 22 10.75 -6.32 0.01
C ILE A 22 11.16 -6.12 -1.45
N PRO A 23 11.98 -7.02 -2.03
CA PRO A 23 12.48 -6.83 -3.40
C PRO A 23 11.38 -6.62 -4.43
N LEU A 24 10.25 -7.30 -4.29
CA LEU A 24 9.13 -7.13 -5.20
C LEU A 24 8.57 -5.71 -5.15
N ALA A 25 8.49 -5.11 -3.97
CA ALA A 25 8.01 -3.74 -3.82
C ALA A 25 8.92 -2.75 -4.54
N HIS A 26 10.24 -2.96 -4.46
CA HIS A 26 11.20 -2.15 -5.20
C HIS A 26 10.99 -2.29 -6.70
N THR A 27 10.83 -3.52 -7.21
CA THR A 27 10.63 -3.78 -8.63
C THR A 27 9.34 -3.17 -9.14
N MET A 28 8.29 -3.16 -8.33
CA MET A 28 7.02 -2.54 -8.70
C MET A 28 7.11 -1.02 -8.77
N ASP A 29 8.16 -0.45 -8.20
CA ASP A 29 8.36 1.00 -8.09
C ASP A 29 7.19 1.70 -7.41
N LEU A 30 6.70 1.10 -6.33
CA LEU A 30 5.59 1.68 -5.60
C LEU A 30 6.01 2.94 -4.84
N GLN A 31 5.07 3.86 -4.71
CA GLN A 31 5.29 5.15 -4.06
C GLN A 31 4.09 5.49 -3.18
N LEU A 32 4.35 6.30 -2.16
CA LEU A 32 3.29 6.78 -1.31
C LEU A 32 2.43 7.80 -2.07
N GLY A 33 1.10 7.63 -2.00
CA GLY A 33 0.14 8.63 -2.44
C GLY A 33 -0.29 9.48 -1.27
N GLU A 34 -1.54 9.31 -0.84
CA GLU A 34 -2.10 10.04 0.30
C GLU A 34 -2.00 9.23 1.57
N CYS A 35 -1.95 9.92 2.71
CA CYS A 35 -1.93 9.27 4.01
C CYS A 35 -2.67 10.12 5.04
N SER A 36 -3.58 9.48 5.76
CA SER A 36 -4.24 10.04 6.92
C SER A 36 -4.39 8.93 7.96
N ASP A 37 -5.10 9.18 9.06
CA ASP A 37 -5.27 8.17 10.10
C ASP A 37 -6.04 6.94 9.62
N ASP A 38 -6.99 7.11 8.71
CA ASP A 38 -7.87 6.02 8.24
C ASP A 38 -7.67 5.63 6.80
N ILE A 39 -6.85 6.34 6.04
CA ILE A 39 -6.68 6.11 4.60
C ILE A 39 -5.21 6.15 4.25
N LEU A 40 -4.79 5.22 3.41
CA LEU A 40 -3.46 5.23 2.82
C LEU A 40 -3.55 4.77 1.38
N SER A 41 -2.95 5.52 0.47
CA SER A 41 -2.87 5.12 -0.92
C SER A 41 -1.42 4.92 -1.36
N LEU A 42 -1.24 3.95 -2.24
CA LEU A 42 0.03 3.67 -2.90
C LEU A 42 -0.16 3.80 -4.39
N LEU A 43 0.89 4.27 -5.05
CA LEU A 43 0.92 4.46 -6.50
C LEU A 43 1.91 3.49 -7.12
N ALA A 44 1.61 3.01 -8.31
CA ALA A 44 2.57 2.20 -9.07
C ALA A 44 2.46 2.54 -10.55
N PRO A 45 3.62 2.70 -11.24
CA PRO A 45 3.59 2.93 -12.68
C PRO A 45 3.25 1.64 -13.42
N LEU A 46 2.64 1.78 -14.58
CA LEU A 46 2.27 0.62 -15.39
C LEU A 46 3.49 -0.13 -15.89
N ALA A 47 4.52 0.57 -16.35
CA ALA A 47 5.63 -0.02 -17.09
C ALA A 47 6.27 -1.23 -16.41
N PRO A 48 6.68 -1.20 -15.13
CA PRO A 48 7.27 -2.38 -14.49
C PRO A 48 6.24 -3.42 -14.05
N ASN A 49 4.95 -3.16 -14.24
CA ASN A 49 3.86 -3.97 -13.71
C ASN A 49 2.92 -4.50 -14.78
N VAL A 50 3.39 -4.54 -16.03
CA VAL A 50 2.55 -5.01 -17.14
C VAL A 50 2.51 -6.53 -17.21
N ASN A 51 1.41 -7.03 -17.77
CA ASN A 51 1.29 -8.45 -18.12
C ASN A 51 1.64 -8.64 -19.60
N ASP A 52 1.37 -9.85 -20.11
CA ASP A 52 1.63 -10.23 -21.50
C ASP A 52 0.81 -9.44 -22.51
N LYS A 53 -0.26 -8.77 -22.07
CA LYS A 53 -1.14 -7.97 -22.93
C LYS A 53 -0.87 -6.48 -22.88
N GLY A 54 0.03 -6.03 -21.98
CA GLY A 54 0.36 -4.63 -21.81
C GLY A 54 -0.50 -3.87 -20.82
N CYS A 55 -1.44 -4.54 -20.15
CA CYS A 55 -2.18 -3.93 -19.05
C CYS A 55 -1.59 -4.38 -17.71
N ALA A 56 -2.08 -3.81 -16.62
CA ALA A 56 -1.56 -4.10 -15.31
C ALA A 56 -1.71 -5.59 -14.96
N PHE A 57 -0.62 -6.20 -14.53
CA PHE A 57 -0.61 -7.59 -14.09
C PHE A 57 -1.43 -7.74 -12.80
N GLY A 58 -2.33 -8.73 -12.79
CA GLY A 58 -3.20 -8.96 -11.62
C GLY A 58 -2.42 -9.17 -10.33
N GLY A 59 -1.27 -9.86 -10.41
CA GLY A 59 -0.41 -10.03 -9.24
C GLY A 59 0.14 -8.73 -8.69
N SER A 60 0.46 -7.77 -9.56
CA SER A 60 0.88 -6.43 -9.12
C SER A 60 -0.26 -5.67 -8.47
N LEU A 61 -1.47 -5.78 -9.00
CA LEU A 61 -2.64 -5.14 -8.40
C LEU A 61 -2.89 -5.65 -6.98
N VAL A 62 -2.85 -6.98 -6.81
CA VAL A 62 -3.06 -7.61 -5.50
C VAL A 62 -1.94 -7.23 -4.54
N SER A 63 -0.69 -7.24 -5.01
CA SER A 63 0.45 -6.87 -4.17
C SER A 63 0.34 -5.43 -3.68
N LEU A 64 -0.04 -4.51 -4.56
CA LEU A 64 -0.20 -3.10 -4.17
C LEU A 64 -1.33 -2.94 -3.15
N MET A 65 -2.46 -3.62 -3.37
CA MET A 65 -3.58 -3.59 -2.43
C MET A 65 -3.20 -4.19 -1.09
N THR A 66 -2.50 -5.31 -1.10
CA THR A 66 -2.03 -5.96 0.14
C THR A 66 -1.09 -5.05 0.92
N LEU A 67 -0.14 -4.43 0.23
CA LEU A 67 0.83 -3.55 0.88
C LEU A 67 0.19 -2.27 1.40
N SER A 68 -0.78 -1.71 0.69
CA SER A 68 -1.46 -0.52 1.18
C SER A 68 -2.28 -0.81 2.43
N GLY A 69 -2.97 -1.95 2.47
CA GLY A 69 -3.71 -2.37 3.67
C GLY A 69 -2.78 -2.66 4.84
N TRP A 70 -1.71 -3.41 4.58
CA TRP A 70 -0.72 -3.73 5.61
C TRP A 70 -0.08 -2.47 6.19
N ALA A 71 0.31 -1.53 5.32
CA ALA A 71 0.95 -0.30 5.75
C ALA A 71 0.00 0.56 6.59
N LEU A 72 -1.27 0.64 6.21
CA LEU A 72 -2.26 1.40 6.97
C LEU A 72 -2.41 0.84 8.38
N VAL A 73 -2.52 -0.49 8.51
CA VAL A 73 -2.65 -1.15 9.82
C VAL A 73 -1.37 -0.95 10.63
N GLU A 74 -0.21 -1.11 10.01
CA GLU A 74 1.07 -0.93 10.67
C GLU A 74 1.21 0.49 11.26
N LEU A 75 0.86 1.50 10.47
CA LEU A 75 0.91 2.90 10.92
C LEU A 75 -0.10 3.16 12.04
N ALA A 76 -1.30 2.59 11.94
CA ALA A 76 -2.32 2.75 12.97
C ALA A 76 -1.86 2.16 14.30
N LEU A 77 -1.27 0.97 14.26
CA LEU A 77 -0.78 0.31 15.47
C LEU A 77 0.38 1.08 16.11
N ARG A 78 1.31 1.58 15.30
CA ARG A 78 2.43 2.39 15.80
C ARG A 78 1.93 3.69 16.45
N ARG A 79 0.93 4.33 15.83
CA ARG A 79 0.34 5.55 16.38
C ARG A 79 -0.30 5.29 17.74
N LEU A 80 -0.86 4.11 17.94
CA LEU A 80 -1.50 3.70 19.19
C LEU A 80 -0.52 3.12 20.20
N GLY A 81 0.77 3.10 19.89
CA GLY A 81 1.81 2.63 20.79
C GLY A 81 2.04 1.13 20.79
N HIS A 82 1.52 0.43 19.81
CA HIS A 82 1.73 -1.02 19.69
C HIS A 82 2.95 -1.31 18.83
N ASP A 83 3.81 -2.19 19.32
CA ASP A 83 4.99 -2.68 18.61
C ASP A 83 4.82 -4.17 18.39
N CYS A 84 4.23 -4.55 17.27
CA CYS A 84 3.95 -5.94 16.96
C CYS A 84 4.06 -6.16 15.46
N ASP A 85 4.35 -7.41 15.08
CA ASP A 85 4.39 -7.78 13.67
C ASP A 85 2.96 -7.94 13.13
N VAL A 86 2.76 -7.47 11.90
CA VAL A 86 1.47 -7.54 11.24
C VAL A 86 1.58 -8.49 10.05
N PHE A 87 0.70 -9.47 10.00
CA PHE A 87 0.63 -10.43 8.90
C PHE A 87 -0.79 -10.46 8.34
N VAL A 88 -0.89 -10.64 7.03
CA VAL A 88 -2.19 -10.78 6.38
C VAL A 88 -2.68 -12.20 6.61
N ALA A 89 -3.83 -12.34 7.27
CA ALA A 89 -4.42 -13.65 7.55
C ALA A 89 -5.33 -14.12 6.43
N GLU A 90 -6.06 -13.18 5.83
CA GLU A 90 -7.05 -13.53 4.80
C GLU A 90 -7.28 -12.31 3.91
N SER A 91 -7.45 -12.55 2.63
CA SER A 91 -7.83 -11.49 1.69
C SER A 91 -8.73 -12.07 0.61
N THR A 92 -9.65 -11.23 0.11
CA THR A 92 -10.53 -11.58 -0.99
C THR A 92 -10.40 -10.51 -2.06
N VAL A 93 -10.19 -10.92 -3.31
CA VAL A 93 -9.93 -9.99 -4.41
C VAL A 93 -10.91 -10.25 -5.55
N ARG A 94 -11.42 -9.18 -6.13
CA ARG A 94 -12.25 -9.23 -7.33
C ARG A 94 -11.60 -8.40 -8.42
N TYR A 95 -11.43 -8.99 -9.59
CA TYR A 95 -10.91 -8.30 -10.76
C TYR A 95 -12.08 -7.85 -11.63
N LEU A 96 -12.27 -6.55 -11.74
CA LEU A 96 -13.46 -6.01 -12.41
C LEU A 96 -13.20 -5.62 -13.86
N SER A 97 -12.01 -5.07 -14.15
CA SER A 97 -11.66 -4.66 -15.50
C SER A 97 -10.15 -4.48 -15.62
N PRO A 98 -9.58 -4.58 -16.83
CA PRO A 98 -8.16 -4.32 -17.02
C PRO A 98 -7.82 -2.85 -16.83
N LEU A 99 -6.60 -2.57 -16.36
CA LEU A 99 -6.07 -1.22 -16.22
C LEU A 99 -4.93 -1.02 -17.21
N TRP A 100 -5.01 0.05 -17.97
CA TRP A 100 -4.07 0.36 -19.07
C TRP A 100 -3.22 1.58 -18.79
N GLN A 101 -3.14 2.00 -17.55
CA GLN A 101 -2.41 3.20 -17.14
C GLN A 101 -1.77 2.99 -15.78
N ASP A 102 -0.97 3.95 -15.34
CA ASP A 102 -0.46 3.95 -13.98
C ASP A 102 -1.63 3.86 -13.00
N PHE A 103 -1.44 3.17 -11.90
CA PHE A 103 -2.58 2.83 -11.04
C PHE A 103 -2.29 3.14 -9.58
N ARG A 104 -3.37 3.19 -8.82
CA ARG A 104 -3.36 3.56 -7.41
C ARG A 104 -4.22 2.58 -6.63
N SER A 105 -3.73 2.20 -5.46
CA SER A 105 -4.47 1.42 -4.48
C SER A 105 -4.79 2.32 -3.30
N GLU A 106 -6.01 2.24 -2.78
CA GLU A 106 -6.41 2.97 -1.59
C GLU A 106 -6.90 2.00 -0.54
N ALA A 107 -6.31 2.06 0.66
CA ALA A 107 -6.74 1.27 1.79
C ALA A 107 -7.48 2.16 2.77
N ARG A 108 -8.55 1.62 3.34
CA ARG A 108 -9.35 2.28 4.38
C ARG A 108 -9.57 1.33 5.52
N LEU A 109 -9.54 1.85 6.75
CA LEU A 109 -9.96 1.04 7.88
C LEU A 109 -11.48 0.92 7.87
N SER A 110 -11.96 -0.30 8.08
CA SER A 110 -13.39 -0.53 8.20
C SER A 110 -13.91 0.09 9.49
N ALA A 111 -15.14 0.59 9.46
CA ALA A 111 -15.79 1.11 10.65
C ALA A 111 -15.97 0.02 11.72
N ASP A 112 -15.95 -1.25 11.31
CA ASP A 112 -16.10 -2.41 12.19
C ASP A 112 -14.75 -3.05 12.55
N ALA A 113 -13.64 -2.43 12.15
CA ALA A 113 -12.31 -2.95 12.46
C ALA A 113 -12.01 -2.80 13.94
N ASP A 114 -11.49 -3.84 14.55
CA ASP A 114 -11.08 -3.87 15.96
C ASP A 114 -9.58 -3.65 16.10
#